data_f75dc6c5ac846baa53ffacec663bbd05
#
_entry.id   f75dc6c5ac846baa53ffacec663bbd05
#
_cell.length_a   1.000
_cell.length_b   1.000
_cell.length_c   1.000
_cell.angle_alpha   90.00
_cell.angle_beta   90.00
_cell.angle_gamma   90.00
#
_symmetry.space_group_name_H-M   'P 1'
#
loop_
_entity.id
_entity.type
_entity.pdbx_description
1 polymer ?
#
loop_
_entity_poly.entity_id
_entity_poly.type
_entity_poly.pdbx_seq_one_letter_code
_entity_poly.pdbx_strand_id
1 'polypeptide(L)'
;MDRHIEAFLEMLAAERGAARNTLMAYQADLADFANFVQTRGSAPARADAVMLQAYMAGLAHARLSPRSQARRLSALRQFHQFLLREGVRTDDPTSLLDSPKLGQALPKYLTEQEVEALLAAAERRDGRPGILARAALEILYATGLRVSELLALPRGALSGDAPVLMVRGKGGRDRIVPLSEKARAAAAALSALDEGRSRWLFPGRDPRRAMTRQGFALLLKLVALEAGLDLTRVSPHVLRHSFASHLLAHGADLRSLQLLLGHADIATTQIYTHVLAERLQRLVEDHHPLARRR
;
A
#
# COMPACT_ATOMS: atom_id res chain seq x y z
N MET A 1 7.44 -28.05 5.56
CA MET A 1 6.35 -27.53 4.68
C MET A 1 6.10 -28.61 3.62
N ASP A 2 4.92 -28.65 3.01
CA ASP A 2 4.64 -29.62 1.93
C ASP A 2 5.49 -29.28 0.70
N ARG A 3 6.13 -30.29 0.08
CA ARG A 3 7.07 -30.12 -1.05
C ARG A 3 6.44 -29.43 -2.26
N HIS A 4 5.17 -29.69 -2.52
CA HIS A 4 4.47 -29.08 -3.65
C HIS A 4 4.13 -27.60 -3.40
N ILE A 5 3.88 -27.23 -2.13
CA ILE A 5 3.71 -25.83 -1.73
C ILE A 5 5.04 -25.07 -1.90
N GLU A 6 6.16 -25.68 -1.52
CA GLU A 6 7.50 -25.09 -1.72
C GLU A 6 7.78 -24.83 -3.20
N ALA A 7 7.62 -25.86 -4.05
CA ALA A 7 7.80 -25.76 -5.49
C ALA A 7 6.88 -24.69 -6.12
N PHE A 8 5.63 -24.62 -5.69
CA PHE A 8 4.70 -23.58 -6.15
C PHE A 8 5.18 -22.15 -5.79
N LEU A 9 5.65 -21.96 -4.56
CA LEU A 9 6.16 -20.65 -4.13
C LEU A 9 7.45 -20.26 -4.85
N GLU A 10 8.32 -21.22 -5.12
CA GLU A 10 9.53 -21.04 -5.93
C GLU A 10 9.19 -20.65 -7.38
N MET A 11 8.24 -21.34 -8.02
CA MET A 11 7.74 -20.98 -9.34
C MET A 11 7.17 -19.56 -9.36
N LEU A 12 6.35 -19.18 -8.37
CA LEU A 12 5.81 -17.83 -8.27
C LEU A 12 6.92 -16.77 -8.13
N ALA A 13 7.99 -17.08 -7.39
CA ALA A 13 9.10 -16.18 -7.21
C ALA A 13 9.96 -16.06 -8.48
N ALA A 14 10.35 -17.19 -9.07
CA ALA A 14 11.31 -17.27 -10.17
C ALA A 14 10.67 -16.90 -11.53
N GLU A 15 9.50 -17.45 -11.85
CA GLU A 15 8.88 -17.29 -13.17
C GLU A 15 7.90 -16.12 -13.26
N ARG A 16 7.14 -15.87 -12.17
CA ARG A 16 6.13 -14.81 -12.17
C ARG A 16 6.55 -13.51 -11.51
N GLY A 17 7.76 -13.46 -10.95
CA GLY A 17 8.27 -12.27 -10.27
C GLY A 17 7.35 -11.79 -9.14
N ALA A 18 6.68 -12.73 -8.43
CA ALA A 18 5.72 -12.39 -7.41
C ALA A 18 6.36 -11.57 -6.28
N ALA A 19 5.70 -10.49 -5.86
CA ALA A 19 6.21 -9.64 -4.80
C ALA A 19 6.34 -10.41 -3.48
N ARG A 20 7.38 -10.13 -2.69
CA ARG A 20 7.66 -10.78 -1.40
C ARG A 20 6.43 -10.88 -0.49
N ASN A 21 5.63 -9.82 -0.41
CA ASN A 21 4.41 -9.83 0.42
C ASN A 21 3.34 -10.81 -0.10
N THR A 22 3.25 -11.00 -1.42
CA THR A 22 2.35 -11.98 -2.02
C THR A 22 2.81 -13.40 -1.70
N LEU A 23 4.12 -13.66 -1.83
CA LEU A 23 4.71 -14.96 -1.46
C LEU A 23 4.47 -15.28 0.02
N MET A 24 4.75 -14.35 0.92
CA MET A 24 4.50 -14.53 2.36
C MET A 24 3.02 -14.78 2.68
N ALA A 25 2.11 -14.04 2.00
CA ALA A 25 0.67 -14.21 2.21
C ALA A 25 0.19 -15.59 1.72
N TYR A 26 0.64 -16.02 0.53
CA TYR A 26 0.28 -17.32 -0.02
C TYR A 26 0.91 -18.47 0.77
N GLN A 27 2.14 -18.31 1.23
CA GLN A 27 2.80 -19.27 2.12
C GLN A 27 1.99 -19.48 3.40
N ALA A 28 1.56 -18.39 4.05
CA ALA A 28 0.74 -18.50 5.26
C ALA A 28 -0.63 -19.13 4.99
N ASP A 29 -1.28 -18.77 3.86
CA ASP A 29 -2.58 -19.31 3.48
C ASP A 29 -2.52 -20.80 3.17
N LEU A 30 -1.49 -21.23 2.42
CA LEU A 30 -1.31 -22.65 2.07
C LEU A 30 -0.81 -23.48 3.24
N ALA A 31 -0.04 -22.90 4.16
CA ALA A 31 0.33 -23.59 5.41
C ALA A 31 -0.89 -23.86 6.30
N ASP A 32 -1.81 -22.89 6.41
CA ASP A 32 -3.06 -23.07 7.14
C ASP A 32 -3.94 -24.15 6.49
N PHE A 33 -4.04 -24.14 5.17
CA PHE A 33 -4.74 -25.20 4.42
C PHE A 33 -4.08 -26.57 4.60
N ALA A 34 -2.74 -26.65 4.55
CA ALA A 34 -2.00 -27.89 4.78
C ALA A 34 -2.30 -28.48 6.16
N ASN A 35 -2.31 -27.66 7.19
CA ASN A 35 -2.69 -28.09 8.54
C ASN A 35 -4.13 -28.65 8.58
N PHE A 36 -5.07 -27.95 7.92
CA PHE A 36 -6.46 -28.38 7.87
C PHE A 36 -6.62 -29.75 7.21
N VAL A 37 -5.94 -30.02 6.09
CA VAL A 37 -6.05 -31.31 5.39
C VAL A 37 -5.29 -32.41 6.09
N GLN A 38 -4.16 -32.11 6.74
CA GLN A 38 -3.39 -33.10 7.54
C GLN A 38 -4.19 -33.61 8.73
N THR A 39 -4.94 -32.76 9.42
CA THR A 39 -5.82 -33.19 10.52
C THR A 39 -6.94 -34.13 10.06
N ARG A 40 -7.17 -34.26 8.76
CA ARG A 40 -8.13 -35.13 8.11
C ARG A 40 -7.49 -36.32 7.37
N GLY A 41 -6.20 -36.57 7.65
CA GLY A 41 -5.47 -37.69 7.06
C GLY A 41 -5.15 -37.53 5.57
N SER A 42 -5.16 -36.29 5.04
CA SER A 42 -4.87 -36.04 3.63
C SER A 42 -3.67 -35.09 3.46
N ALA A 43 -3.29 -34.85 2.22
CA ALA A 43 -2.23 -33.91 1.84
C ALA A 43 -2.79 -32.80 0.92
N PRO A 44 -2.18 -31.62 0.88
CA PRO A 44 -2.65 -30.50 0.04
C PRO A 44 -2.84 -30.87 -1.43
N ALA A 45 -1.91 -31.64 -1.99
CA ALA A 45 -1.98 -32.08 -3.39
C ALA A 45 -3.08 -33.16 -3.65
N ARG A 46 -3.62 -33.80 -2.63
CA ARG A 46 -4.66 -34.83 -2.74
C ARG A 46 -6.04 -34.34 -2.32
N ALA A 47 -6.16 -33.12 -1.86
CA ALA A 47 -7.45 -32.57 -1.44
C ALA A 47 -8.43 -32.55 -2.61
N ASP A 48 -9.63 -33.02 -2.38
CA ASP A 48 -10.74 -32.99 -3.34
C ASP A 48 -11.62 -31.73 -3.14
N ALA A 49 -12.62 -31.60 -4.01
CA ALA A 49 -13.55 -30.47 -3.96
C ALA A 49 -14.33 -30.38 -2.65
N VAL A 50 -14.70 -31.55 -2.06
CA VAL A 50 -15.44 -31.60 -0.78
C VAL A 50 -14.57 -31.07 0.36
N MET A 51 -13.29 -31.45 0.39
CA MET A 51 -12.35 -30.98 1.40
C MET A 51 -12.07 -29.47 1.28
N LEU A 52 -11.96 -28.96 0.05
CA LEU A 52 -11.80 -27.54 -0.21
C LEU A 52 -13.06 -26.74 0.20
N GLN A 53 -14.25 -27.24 -0.12
CA GLN A 53 -15.51 -26.64 0.34
C GLN A 53 -15.60 -26.60 1.86
N ALA A 54 -15.25 -27.72 2.54
CA ALA A 54 -15.24 -27.80 4.00
C ALA A 54 -14.24 -26.78 4.61
N TYR A 55 -13.04 -26.61 3.99
CA TYR A 55 -12.08 -25.61 4.41
C TYR A 55 -12.65 -24.19 4.28
N MET A 56 -13.21 -23.84 3.11
CA MET A 56 -13.80 -22.52 2.88
C MET A 56 -14.99 -22.25 3.81
N ALA A 57 -15.84 -23.24 4.07
CA ALA A 57 -16.92 -23.13 5.03
C ALA A 57 -16.39 -22.90 6.46
N GLY A 58 -15.31 -23.59 6.84
CA GLY A 58 -14.63 -23.38 8.13
C GLY A 58 -14.10 -21.95 8.29
N LEU A 59 -13.54 -21.35 7.23
CA LEU A 59 -13.09 -19.96 7.26
C LEU A 59 -14.26 -18.99 7.45
N ALA A 60 -15.39 -19.24 6.81
CA ALA A 60 -16.60 -18.43 6.97
C ALA A 60 -17.16 -18.56 8.40
N HIS A 61 -17.20 -19.76 8.95
CA HIS A 61 -17.66 -20.02 10.32
C HIS A 61 -16.74 -19.38 11.36
N ALA A 62 -15.43 -19.36 11.12
CA ALA A 62 -14.44 -18.62 11.91
C ALA A 62 -14.51 -17.08 11.73
N ARG A 63 -15.51 -16.57 11.02
CA ARG A 63 -15.74 -15.14 10.74
C ARG A 63 -14.56 -14.42 10.08
N LEU A 64 -13.76 -15.12 9.28
CA LEU A 64 -12.77 -14.46 8.44
C LEU A 64 -13.46 -13.46 7.51
N SER A 65 -12.82 -12.31 7.29
CA SER A 65 -13.38 -11.31 6.37
C SER A 65 -13.54 -11.89 4.96
N PRO A 66 -14.58 -11.52 4.19
CA PRO A 66 -14.76 -11.98 2.81
C PRO A 66 -13.54 -11.74 1.93
N ARG A 67 -12.82 -10.66 2.16
CA ARG A 67 -11.57 -10.34 1.44
C ARG A 67 -10.44 -11.32 1.77
N SER A 68 -10.32 -11.75 3.02
CA SER A 68 -9.34 -12.76 3.43
C SER A 68 -9.69 -14.13 2.86
N GLN A 69 -10.99 -14.50 2.88
CA GLN A 69 -11.47 -15.73 2.26
C GLN A 69 -11.19 -15.73 0.74
N ALA A 70 -11.47 -14.65 0.03
CA ALA A 70 -11.20 -14.52 -1.41
C ALA A 70 -9.70 -14.64 -1.72
N ARG A 71 -8.82 -14.06 -0.90
CA ARG A 71 -7.37 -14.21 -1.07
C ARG A 71 -6.92 -15.66 -0.88
N ARG A 72 -7.42 -16.36 0.16
CA ARG A 72 -7.11 -17.76 0.39
C ARG A 72 -7.61 -18.65 -0.76
N LEU A 73 -8.82 -18.41 -1.26
CA LEU A 73 -9.32 -19.10 -2.45
C LEU A 73 -8.45 -18.84 -3.68
N SER A 74 -7.96 -17.61 -3.87
CA SER A 74 -7.03 -17.29 -4.96
C SER A 74 -5.71 -18.06 -4.83
N ALA A 75 -5.16 -18.19 -3.62
CA ALA A 75 -3.96 -18.98 -3.37
C ALA A 75 -4.20 -20.47 -3.69
N LEU A 76 -5.33 -21.03 -3.25
CA LEU A 76 -5.73 -22.43 -3.53
C LEU A 76 -5.89 -22.66 -5.04
N ARG A 77 -6.59 -21.78 -5.75
CA ARG A 77 -6.78 -21.89 -7.20
C ARG A 77 -5.45 -21.90 -7.93
N GLN A 78 -4.56 -20.98 -7.62
CA GLN A 78 -3.26 -20.94 -8.28
C GLN A 78 -2.37 -22.13 -7.93
N PHE A 79 -2.45 -22.64 -6.69
CA PHE A 79 -1.75 -23.85 -6.29
C PHE A 79 -2.27 -25.09 -7.02
N HIS A 80 -3.58 -25.32 -7.08
CA HIS A 80 -4.14 -26.48 -7.79
C HIS A 80 -3.94 -26.40 -9.31
N GLN A 81 -4.01 -25.22 -9.92
CA GLN A 81 -3.63 -25.01 -11.31
C GLN A 81 -2.14 -25.29 -11.57
N PHE A 82 -1.26 -24.98 -10.63
CA PHE A 82 0.13 -25.37 -10.70
C PHE A 82 0.28 -26.89 -10.66
N LEU A 83 -0.37 -27.58 -9.72
CA LEU A 83 -0.34 -29.05 -9.64
C LEU A 83 -0.85 -29.72 -10.93
N LEU A 84 -1.88 -29.16 -11.56
CA LEU A 84 -2.42 -29.65 -12.83
C LEU A 84 -1.39 -29.49 -13.96
N ARG A 85 -0.72 -28.33 -14.04
CA ARG A 85 0.31 -28.08 -15.06
C ARG A 85 1.55 -28.95 -14.92
N GLU A 86 1.95 -29.22 -13.68
CA GLU A 86 3.08 -30.10 -13.37
C GLU A 86 2.74 -31.59 -13.50
N GLY A 87 1.52 -31.94 -13.89
CA GLY A 87 1.09 -33.34 -14.02
C GLY A 87 0.96 -34.08 -12.69
N VAL A 88 0.99 -33.38 -11.55
CA VAL A 88 0.79 -33.96 -10.21
C VAL A 88 -0.68 -34.34 -10.02
N ARG A 89 -1.59 -33.65 -10.70
CA ARG A 89 -3.03 -33.92 -10.76
C ARG A 89 -3.53 -33.91 -12.19
N THR A 90 -4.69 -34.55 -12.40
CA THR A 90 -5.40 -34.55 -13.69
C THR A 90 -6.67 -33.72 -13.67
N ASP A 91 -7.03 -33.14 -12.50
CA ASP A 91 -8.22 -32.34 -12.27
C ASP A 91 -7.90 -31.04 -11.49
N ASP A 92 -8.79 -30.06 -11.58
CA ASP A 92 -8.75 -28.85 -10.73
C ASP A 92 -9.96 -28.88 -9.76
N PRO A 93 -9.76 -29.28 -8.50
CA PRO A 93 -10.85 -29.35 -7.51
C PRO A 93 -11.36 -27.99 -7.07
N THR A 94 -10.69 -26.91 -7.46
CA THR A 94 -11.13 -25.53 -7.14
C THR A 94 -12.11 -24.96 -8.14
N SER A 95 -12.33 -25.63 -9.29
CA SER A 95 -13.17 -25.15 -10.39
C SER A 95 -14.63 -24.90 -9.99
N LEU A 96 -15.15 -25.70 -9.04
CA LEU A 96 -16.52 -25.61 -8.55
C LEU A 96 -16.68 -24.71 -7.31
N LEU A 97 -15.60 -24.07 -6.83
CA LEU A 97 -15.67 -23.21 -5.67
C LEU A 97 -16.12 -21.80 -6.05
N ASP A 98 -17.21 -21.33 -5.44
CA ASP A 98 -17.65 -19.97 -5.59
C ASP A 98 -16.75 -18.98 -4.85
N SER A 99 -16.53 -17.82 -5.47
CA SER A 99 -15.84 -16.72 -4.80
C SER A 99 -16.73 -16.10 -3.74
N PRO A 100 -16.21 -15.80 -2.52
CA PRO A 100 -16.97 -15.09 -1.52
C PRO A 100 -17.52 -13.78 -2.09
N LYS A 101 -18.79 -13.49 -1.83
CA LYS A 101 -19.40 -12.22 -2.24
C LYS A 101 -18.71 -11.07 -1.48
N LEU A 102 -17.90 -10.31 -2.19
CA LEU A 102 -17.34 -9.07 -1.67
C LEU A 102 -18.44 -8.03 -1.72
N GLY A 103 -18.91 -7.56 -0.57
CA GLY A 103 -19.79 -6.40 -0.52
C GLY A 103 -19.09 -5.23 -1.23
N GLN A 104 -19.83 -4.46 -2.03
CA GLN A 104 -19.34 -3.20 -2.58
C GLN A 104 -19.05 -2.25 -1.40
N ALA A 105 -17.80 -2.18 -1.00
CA ALA A 105 -17.39 -1.14 -0.08
C ALA A 105 -17.45 0.20 -0.82
N LEU A 106 -18.28 1.13 -0.37
CA LEU A 106 -18.22 2.51 -0.83
C LEU A 106 -16.76 3.00 -0.72
N PRO A 107 -16.26 3.71 -1.74
CA PRO A 107 -14.92 4.26 -1.70
C PRO A 107 -14.78 5.13 -0.45
N LYS A 108 -13.90 4.73 0.46
CA LYS A 108 -13.60 5.53 1.65
C LYS A 108 -12.58 6.58 1.24
N TYR A 109 -12.98 7.83 1.19
CA TYR A 109 -12.09 8.98 1.09
C TYR A 109 -12.48 10.01 2.16
N LEU A 110 -11.54 10.86 2.53
CA LEU A 110 -11.76 12.00 3.41
C LEU A 110 -12.10 13.21 2.55
N THR A 111 -12.96 14.07 3.02
CA THR A 111 -13.21 15.38 2.41
C THR A 111 -11.98 16.28 2.58
N GLU A 112 -11.92 17.37 1.83
CA GLU A 112 -10.84 18.36 1.97
C GLU A 112 -10.81 18.95 3.38
N GLN A 113 -11.99 19.25 3.96
CA GLN A 113 -12.10 19.72 5.34
C GLN A 113 -11.60 18.69 6.36
N GLU A 114 -11.87 17.40 6.14
CA GLU A 114 -11.35 16.34 7.02
C GLU A 114 -9.83 16.22 6.93
N VAL A 115 -9.23 16.40 5.72
CA VAL A 115 -7.78 16.43 5.55
C VAL A 115 -7.17 17.67 6.21
N GLU A 116 -7.78 18.84 6.04
CA GLU A 116 -7.38 20.08 6.72
C GLU A 116 -7.41 19.93 8.24
N ALA A 117 -8.46 19.30 8.77
CA ALA A 117 -8.57 19.02 10.20
C ALA A 117 -7.45 18.10 10.71
N LEU A 118 -7.05 17.10 9.92
CA LEU A 118 -5.88 16.24 10.22
C LEU A 118 -4.58 17.05 10.26
N LEU A 119 -4.35 17.90 9.26
CA LEU A 119 -3.15 18.74 9.19
C LEU A 119 -3.10 19.72 10.36
N ALA A 120 -4.22 20.36 10.68
CA ALA A 120 -4.32 21.27 11.80
C ALA A 120 -4.12 20.56 13.15
N ALA A 121 -4.63 19.34 13.32
CA ALA A 121 -4.39 18.55 14.53
C ALA A 121 -2.90 18.18 14.67
N ALA A 122 -2.25 17.77 13.58
CA ALA A 122 -0.82 17.48 13.57
C ALA A 122 0.03 18.71 13.91
N GLU A 123 -0.40 19.92 13.47
CA GLU A 123 0.28 21.17 13.75
C GLU A 123 0.16 21.60 15.22
N ARG A 124 -1.01 21.38 15.84
CA ARG A 124 -1.24 21.68 17.27
C ARG A 124 -0.54 20.69 18.20
N ARG A 125 -0.10 19.54 17.69
CA ARG A 125 0.56 18.52 18.48
C ARG A 125 1.99 18.90 18.77
N ASP A 126 2.34 19.03 20.06
CA ASP A 126 3.66 19.44 20.49
C ASP A 126 4.77 18.41 20.23
N GLY A 127 5.98 18.91 20.10
CA GLY A 127 7.21 18.15 20.06
C GLY A 127 7.41 17.33 18.78
N ARG A 128 8.36 16.41 18.83
CA ARG A 128 8.75 15.56 17.70
C ARG A 128 7.58 14.79 17.05
N PRO A 129 6.63 14.19 17.80
CA PRO A 129 5.51 13.48 17.20
C PRO A 129 4.62 14.35 16.31
N GLY A 130 4.40 15.61 16.68
CA GLY A 130 3.62 16.56 15.89
C GLY A 130 4.33 16.93 14.59
N ILE A 131 5.60 17.31 14.68
CA ILE A 131 6.42 17.66 13.51
C ILE A 131 6.51 16.48 12.53
N LEU A 132 6.69 15.27 13.05
CA LEU A 132 6.73 14.05 12.26
C LEU A 132 5.37 13.75 11.59
N ALA A 133 4.26 13.89 12.34
CA ALA A 133 2.92 13.70 11.80
C ALA A 133 2.60 14.71 10.71
N ARG A 134 2.91 15.99 10.94
CA ARG A 134 2.73 17.07 9.96
C ARG A 134 3.51 16.81 8.69
N ALA A 135 4.81 16.50 8.79
CA ALA A 135 5.64 16.20 7.64
C ALA A 135 5.11 14.99 6.84
N ALA A 136 4.70 13.92 7.53
CA ALA A 136 4.16 12.75 6.87
C ALA A 136 2.82 13.03 6.15
N LEU A 137 1.92 13.77 6.78
CA LEU A 137 0.61 14.13 6.20
C LEU A 137 0.76 15.08 5.03
N GLU A 138 1.59 16.13 5.14
CA GLU A 138 1.86 17.08 4.06
C GLU A 138 2.46 16.36 2.84
N ILE A 139 3.46 15.50 3.04
CA ILE A 139 4.07 14.75 1.95
C ILE A 139 3.08 13.76 1.32
N LEU A 140 2.34 12.98 2.13
CA LEU A 140 1.35 12.02 1.62
C LEU A 140 0.27 12.70 0.80
N TYR A 141 -0.25 13.82 1.28
CA TYR A 141 -1.33 14.53 0.62
C TYR A 141 -0.86 15.39 -0.56
N ALA A 142 0.38 15.86 -0.58
CA ALA A 142 0.94 16.56 -1.74
C ALA A 142 1.32 15.62 -2.89
N THR A 143 1.68 14.36 -2.60
CA THR A 143 2.32 13.45 -3.57
C THR A 143 1.54 12.19 -3.87
N GLY A 144 0.59 11.84 -3.02
CA GLY A 144 -0.11 10.56 -3.10
C GLY A 144 0.78 9.33 -2.94
N LEU A 145 1.92 9.42 -2.26
CA LEU A 145 2.83 8.29 -2.01
C LEU A 145 2.15 7.11 -1.33
N ARG A 146 2.62 5.89 -1.61
CA ARG A 146 2.30 4.74 -0.75
C ARG A 146 3.01 4.90 0.60
N VAL A 147 2.39 4.43 1.68
CA VAL A 147 3.01 4.50 3.01
C VAL A 147 4.41 3.86 3.04
N SER A 148 4.64 2.79 2.29
CA SER A 148 5.97 2.16 2.20
C SER A 148 7.00 3.02 1.49
N GLU A 149 6.57 3.82 0.52
CA GLU A 149 7.42 4.76 -0.20
C GLU A 149 7.77 5.95 0.70
N LEU A 150 6.76 6.52 1.38
CA LEU A 150 6.98 7.58 2.37
C LEU A 150 8.00 7.17 3.44
N LEU A 151 7.77 6.03 4.10
CA LEU A 151 8.62 5.58 5.21
C LEU A 151 10.01 5.12 4.78
N ALA A 152 10.21 4.84 3.49
CA ALA A 152 11.50 4.51 2.90
C ALA A 152 12.26 5.73 2.38
N LEU A 153 11.75 6.96 2.53
CA LEU A 153 12.44 8.16 2.07
C LEU A 153 13.76 8.35 2.85
N PRO A 154 14.88 8.49 2.13
CA PRO A 154 16.12 8.91 2.75
C PRO A 154 15.98 10.33 3.31
N ARG A 155 16.71 10.65 4.35
CA ARG A 155 16.72 12.01 4.94
C ARG A 155 17.03 13.09 3.90
N GLY A 156 17.98 12.84 3.00
CA GLY A 156 18.37 13.77 1.94
C GLY A 156 17.45 13.79 0.72
N ALA A 157 16.39 12.99 0.67
CA ALA A 157 15.51 12.92 -0.49
C ALA A 157 14.80 14.25 -0.82
N LEU A 158 14.66 15.11 0.19
CA LEU A 158 13.98 16.40 0.11
C LEU A 158 14.93 17.56 0.42
N SER A 159 16.24 17.32 0.35
CA SER A 159 17.26 18.36 0.52
C SER A 159 17.40 19.14 -0.79
N GLY A 160 17.32 20.47 -0.69
CA GLY A 160 17.45 21.37 -1.83
C GLY A 160 16.13 21.94 -2.34
N ASP A 161 16.22 22.82 -3.32
CA ASP A 161 15.07 23.55 -3.88
C ASP A 161 14.32 22.81 -4.99
N ALA A 162 14.64 21.54 -5.23
CA ALA A 162 13.99 20.78 -6.28
C ALA A 162 12.48 20.63 -5.99
N PRO A 163 11.61 21.07 -6.90
CA PRO A 163 10.16 21.00 -6.72
C PRO A 163 9.60 19.58 -6.90
N VAL A 164 10.48 18.59 -7.06
CA VAL A 164 10.11 17.20 -7.38
C VAL A 164 10.89 16.22 -6.52
N LEU A 165 10.27 15.08 -6.26
CA LEU A 165 10.84 13.95 -5.54
C LEU A 165 10.89 12.73 -6.46
N MET A 166 12.06 12.09 -6.55
CA MET A 166 12.18 10.78 -7.21
C MET A 166 11.81 9.67 -6.23
N VAL A 167 10.88 8.82 -6.62
CA VAL A 167 10.34 7.75 -5.77
C VAL A 167 10.48 6.40 -6.47
N ARG A 168 11.07 5.44 -5.79
CA ARG A 168 11.19 4.07 -6.26
C ARG A 168 9.89 3.30 -6.00
N GLY A 169 9.18 2.96 -7.06
CA GLY A 169 7.90 2.28 -7.02
C GLY A 169 7.99 0.76 -6.97
N LYS A 170 6.84 0.10 -7.07
CA LYS A 170 6.74 -1.36 -7.15
C LYS A 170 7.48 -1.89 -8.39
N GLY A 171 8.27 -2.95 -8.22
CA GLY A 171 9.07 -3.54 -9.32
C GLY A 171 10.33 -2.74 -9.66
N GLY A 172 10.80 -1.84 -8.78
CA GLY A 172 12.04 -1.08 -8.98
C GLY A 172 11.95 0.06 -9.99
N ARG A 173 10.74 0.41 -10.45
CA ARG A 173 10.53 1.51 -11.40
C ARG A 173 10.51 2.83 -10.64
N ASP A 174 11.32 3.77 -11.07
CA ASP A 174 11.36 5.10 -10.50
C ASP A 174 10.29 5.99 -11.15
N ARG A 175 9.70 6.88 -10.37
CA ARG A 175 8.80 7.92 -10.84
C ARG A 175 9.10 9.24 -10.14
N ILE A 176 8.77 10.33 -10.82
CA ILE A 176 8.87 11.68 -10.30
C ILE A 176 7.49 12.09 -9.77
N VAL A 177 7.47 12.67 -8.56
CA VAL A 177 6.27 13.28 -7.97
C VAL A 177 6.58 14.72 -7.59
N PRO A 178 5.67 15.67 -7.87
CA PRO A 178 5.85 17.06 -7.47
C PRO A 178 5.67 17.20 -5.96
N LEU A 179 6.37 18.18 -5.39
CA LEU A 179 6.30 18.53 -3.96
C LEU A 179 5.76 19.95 -3.81
N SER A 180 4.78 20.12 -2.93
CA SER A 180 4.36 21.45 -2.52
C SER A 180 5.40 22.09 -1.61
N GLU A 181 5.41 23.41 -1.56
CA GLU A 181 6.28 24.19 -0.66
C GLU A 181 6.04 23.81 0.81
N LYS A 182 4.77 23.61 1.20
CA LYS A 182 4.40 23.15 2.56
C LYS A 182 5.00 21.79 2.89
N ALA A 183 4.97 20.84 1.96
CA ALA A 183 5.57 19.52 2.17
C ALA A 183 7.10 19.60 2.30
N ARG A 184 7.77 20.47 1.52
CA ARG A 184 9.21 20.71 1.64
C ARG A 184 9.56 21.34 2.98
N ALA A 185 8.86 22.41 3.37
CA ALA A 185 9.07 23.09 4.65
C ALA A 185 8.87 22.14 5.85
N ALA A 186 7.81 21.30 5.82
CA ALA A 186 7.56 20.31 6.87
C ALA A 186 8.65 19.23 6.93
N ALA A 187 9.16 18.77 5.78
CA ALA A 187 10.26 17.83 5.72
C ALA A 187 11.57 18.43 6.24
N ALA A 188 11.86 19.69 5.91
CA ALA A 188 13.03 20.43 6.41
C ALA A 188 12.98 20.57 7.94
N ALA A 189 11.82 20.95 8.50
CA ALA A 189 11.61 21.06 9.94
C ALA A 189 11.84 19.70 10.63
N LEU A 190 11.35 18.60 10.05
CA LEU A 190 11.59 17.25 10.58
C LEU A 190 13.08 16.86 10.52
N SER A 191 13.74 17.16 9.41
CA SER A 191 15.17 16.86 9.22
C SER A 191 16.07 17.63 10.21
N ALA A 192 15.70 18.86 10.56
CA ALA A 192 16.44 19.67 11.52
C ALA A 192 16.45 19.08 12.92
N LEU A 193 15.38 18.38 13.33
CA LEU A 193 15.27 17.74 14.65
C LEU A 193 16.18 16.53 14.85
N ASP A 194 16.64 15.91 13.77
CA ASP A 194 17.28 14.59 13.87
C ASP A 194 18.81 14.66 13.92
N GLU A 195 19.41 15.86 13.78
CA GLU A 195 20.86 16.12 13.89
C GLU A 195 21.78 15.11 13.17
N GLY A 196 21.25 14.42 12.13
CA GLY A 196 22.03 13.44 11.38
C GLY A 196 22.05 12.02 11.96
N ARG A 197 21.32 11.71 13.01
CA ARG A 197 21.31 10.40 13.68
C ARG A 197 20.70 9.29 12.83
N SER A 198 19.86 9.61 11.85
CA SER A 198 19.20 8.65 10.98
C SER A 198 19.43 8.96 9.50
N ARG A 199 19.58 7.90 8.71
CA ARG A 199 19.55 8.00 7.24
C ARG A 199 18.12 8.15 6.68
N TRP A 200 17.10 7.89 7.49
CA TRP A 200 15.70 7.94 7.11
C TRP A 200 15.08 9.28 7.48
N LEU A 201 14.22 9.81 6.62
CA LEU A 201 13.42 10.99 6.94
C LEU A 201 12.42 10.68 8.06
N PHE A 202 11.87 9.46 8.07
CA PHE A 202 10.94 8.96 9.08
C PHE A 202 11.58 7.81 9.86
N PRO A 203 12.45 8.09 10.84
CA PRO A 203 13.08 7.06 11.63
C PRO A 203 12.11 6.40 12.61
N GLY A 204 12.34 5.12 12.89
CA GLY A 204 11.66 4.38 13.94
C GLY A 204 12.16 4.73 15.35
N ARG A 205 11.79 3.90 16.33
CA ARG A 205 12.36 3.98 17.69
C ARG A 205 13.87 3.75 17.69
N ASP A 206 14.34 2.81 16.86
CA ASP A 206 15.76 2.68 16.53
C ASP A 206 16.03 3.59 15.30
N PRO A 207 16.89 4.61 15.43
CA PRO A 207 17.23 5.53 14.34
C PRO A 207 17.88 4.85 13.12
N ARG A 208 18.43 3.66 13.29
CA ARG A 208 19.01 2.86 12.21
C ARG A 208 17.95 2.26 11.29
N ARG A 209 16.70 2.24 11.72
CA ARG A 209 15.56 1.65 11.00
C ARG A 209 14.52 2.70 10.67
N ALA A 210 13.92 2.57 9.50
CA ALA A 210 12.74 3.36 9.15
C ALA A 210 11.58 3.03 10.10
N MET A 211 10.68 3.99 10.28
CA MET A 211 9.42 3.78 11.00
C MET A 211 8.63 2.63 10.37
N THR A 212 8.02 1.81 11.22
CA THR A 212 7.16 0.71 10.73
C THR A 212 5.81 1.24 10.27
N ARG A 213 5.15 0.52 9.33
CA ARG A 213 3.79 0.84 8.90
C ARG A 213 2.80 0.87 10.08
N GLN A 214 2.98 -0.02 11.06
CA GLN A 214 2.16 -0.07 12.27
C GLN A 214 2.39 1.16 13.15
N GLY A 215 3.65 1.58 13.33
CA GLY A 215 3.99 2.78 14.08
C GLY A 215 3.38 4.03 13.45
N PHE A 216 3.47 4.15 12.13
CA PHE A 216 2.83 5.25 11.41
C PHE A 216 1.30 5.20 11.48
N ALA A 217 0.70 4.02 11.33
CA ALA A 217 -0.76 3.88 11.44
C ALA A 217 -1.27 4.27 12.84
N LEU A 218 -0.52 3.94 13.89
CA LEU A 218 -0.85 4.37 15.26
C LEU A 218 -0.77 5.89 15.40
N LEU A 219 0.31 6.52 14.93
CA LEU A 219 0.46 7.98 14.94
C LEU A 219 -0.69 8.66 14.18
N LEU A 220 -1.03 8.17 13.00
CA LEU A 220 -2.12 8.70 12.19
C LEU A 220 -3.47 8.59 12.91
N LYS A 221 -3.72 7.49 13.64
CA LYS A 221 -4.94 7.33 14.44
C LYS A 221 -5.00 8.31 15.61
N LEU A 222 -3.87 8.58 16.27
CA LEU A 222 -3.83 9.58 17.33
C LEU A 222 -4.16 10.97 16.80
N VAL A 223 -3.59 11.37 15.66
CA VAL A 223 -3.91 12.64 15.02
C VAL A 223 -5.38 12.69 14.57
N ALA A 224 -5.91 11.58 14.04
CA ALA A 224 -7.31 11.51 13.63
C ALA A 224 -8.29 11.65 14.82
N LEU A 225 -7.94 11.09 15.98
CA LEU A 225 -8.70 11.28 17.23
C LEU A 225 -8.71 12.75 17.65
N GLU A 226 -7.55 13.41 17.63
CA GLU A 226 -7.42 14.84 17.97
C GLU A 226 -8.14 15.75 16.94
N ALA A 227 -8.25 15.30 15.69
CA ALA A 227 -9.04 15.97 14.64
C ALA A 227 -10.56 15.70 14.74
N GLY A 228 -11.02 14.85 15.67
CA GLY A 228 -12.42 14.49 15.81
C GLY A 228 -12.96 13.58 14.70
N LEU A 229 -12.07 12.83 14.00
CA LEU A 229 -12.46 12.00 12.87
C LEU A 229 -12.71 10.54 13.28
N ASP A 230 -13.58 9.86 12.54
CA ASP A 230 -13.79 8.42 12.68
C ASP A 230 -12.53 7.65 12.32
N LEU A 231 -11.93 6.99 13.33
CA LEU A 231 -10.69 6.24 13.20
C LEU A 231 -10.78 5.08 12.20
N THR A 232 -11.97 4.57 11.90
CA THR A 232 -12.19 3.49 10.91
C THR A 232 -12.08 3.99 9.48
N ARG A 233 -12.23 5.30 9.26
CA ARG A 233 -12.11 5.96 7.96
C ARG A 233 -10.72 6.48 7.67
N VAL A 234 -9.84 6.61 8.68
CA VAL A 234 -8.52 7.20 8.51
C VAL A 234 -7.44 6.12 8.38
N SER A 235 -6.77 6.10 7.25
CA SER A 235 -5.60 5.25 6.98
C SER A 235 -4.71 5.87 5.90
N PRO A 236 -3.43 5.46 5.78
CA PRO A 236 -2.55 5.96 4.72
C PRO A 236 -3.10 5.68 3.30
N HIS A 237 -3.81 4.57 3.13
CA HIS A 237 -4.43 4.22 1.85
C HIS A 237 -5.62 5.15 1.54
N VAL A 238 -6.42 5.49 2.54
CA VAL A 238 -7.52 6.44 2.39
C VAL A 238 -6.99 7.83 2.06
N LEU A 239 -5.92 8.31 2.71
CA LEU A 239 -5.29 9.61 2.38
C LEU A 239 -4.83 9.66 0.91
N ARG A 240 -4.18 8.60 0.43
CA ARG A 240 -3.80 8.51 -1.00
C ARG A 240 -5.02 8.50 -1.91
N HIS A 241 -6.09 7.82 -1.52
CA HIS A 241 -7.33 7.80 -2.30
C HIS A 241 -8.01 9.17 -2.31
N SER A 242 -8.02 9.87 -1.16
CA SER A 242 -8.50 11.25 -1.06
C SER A 242 -7.73 12.20 -1.96
N PHE A 243 -6.39 12.14 -1.96
CA PHE A 243 -5.54 12.89 -2.88
C PHE A 243 -5.96 12.68 -4.34
N ALA A 244 -6.11 11.41 -4.76
CA ALA A 244 -6.51 11.08 -6.12
C ALA A 244 -7.91 11.62 -6.47
N SER A 245 -8.88 11.45 -5.55
CA SER A 245 -10.26 11.89 -5.74
C SER A 245 -10.36 13.41 -5.80
N HIS A 246 -9.61 14.14 -4.95
CA HIS A 246 -9.63 15.59 -4.93
C HIS A 246 -8.99 16.18 -6.21
N LEU A 247 -7.87 15.63 -6.69
CA LEU A 247 -7.29 16.06 -7.96
C LEU A 247 -8.26 15.87 -9.12
N LEU A 248 -8.96 14.73 -9.20
CA LEU A 248 -9.98 14.50 -10.22
C LEU A 248 -11.17 15.45 -10.10
N ALA A 249 -11.65 15.70 -8.88
CA ALA A 249 -12.74 16.65 -8.64
C ALA A 249 -12.38 18.08 -9.06
N HIS A 250 -11.09 18.46 -9.00
CA HIS A 250 -10.58 19.74 -9.47
C HIS A 250 -10.16 19.74 -10.95
N GLY A 251 -10.51 18.69 -11.71
CA GLY A 251 -10.33 18.65 -13.15
C GLY A 251 -9.02 18.05 -13.66
N ALA A 252 -8.24 17.39 -12.80
CA ALA A 252 -7.07 16.64 -13.24
C ALA A 252 -7.48 15.48 -14.15
N ASP A 253 -6.75 15.26 -15.24
CA ASP A 253 -7.03 14.13 -16.12
C ASP A 253 -6.58 12.81 -15.51
N LEU A 254 -7.35 11.74 -15.77
CA LEU A 254 -7.12 10.40 -15.19
C LEU A 254 -5.75 9.83 -15.59
N ARG A 255 -5.26 10.10 -16.80
CA ARG A 255 -3.99 9.56 -17.29
C ARG A 255 -2.80 10.18 -16.56
N SER A 256 -2.82 11.50 -16.37
CA SER A 256 -1.80 12.20 -15.58
C SER A 256 -1.81 11.74 -14.12
N LEU A 257 -3.00 11.51 -13.55
CA LEU A 257 -3.12 10.97 -12.21
C LEU A 257 -2.58 9.53 -12.10
N GLN A 258 -2.82 8.67 -13.08
CA GLN A 258 -2.26 7.31 -13.12
C GLN A 258 -0.74 7.33 -13.18
N LEU A 259 -0.14 8.21 -13.96
CA LEU A 259 1.32 8.42 -14.02
C LEU A 259 1.87 8.87 -12.65
N LEU A 260 1.25 9.85 -12.04
CA LEU A 260 1.63 10.37 -10.72
C LEU A 260 1.58 9.29 -9.65
N LEU A 261 0.55 8.47 -9.66
CA LEU A 261 0.37 7.38 -8.70
C LEU A 261 1.22 6.13 -9.01
N GLY A 262 1.85 6.04 -10.17
CA GLY A 262 2.68 4.90 -10.57
C GLY A 262 1.87 3.62 -10.75
N HIS A 263 0.78 3.69 -11.52
CA HIS A 263 0.05 2.52 -12.00
C HIS A 263 0.81 1.88 -13.16
N ALA A 264 0.99 0.55 -13.12
CA ALA A 264 2.02 -0.19 -13.85
C ALA A 264 1.88 -0.29 -15.39
N ASP A 265 0.85 0.25 -16.00
CA ASP A 265 0.49 -0.06 -17.41
C ASP A 265 0.96 0.95 -18.45
N ILE A 266 1.82 1.89 -18.13
CA ILE A 266 2.36 2.81 -19.14
C ILE A 266 3.88 2.76 -19.12
N ALA A 267 4.41 1.85 -19.97
CA ALA A 267 5.81 1.82 -20.35
C ALA A 267 6.13 3.04 -21.20
N THR A 268 6.89 3.99 -20.65
CA THR A 268 7.86 4.82 -21.39
C THR A 268 8.54 5.80 -20.42
N THR A 269 9.63 5.37 -19.80
CA THR A 269 10.29 6.16 -18.74
C THR A 269 11.65 6.72 -19.17
N GLN A 270 11.98 6.85 -20.44
CA GLN A 270 13.36 7.22 -20.78
C GLN A 270 13.63 8.55 -21.48
N ILE A 271 12.65 9.34 -21.90
CA ILE A 271 12.99 10.52 -22.73
C ILE A 271 12.44 11.89 -22.24
N TYR A 272 11.55 11.96 -21.23
CA TYR A 272 10.87 13.23 -20.90
C TYR A 272 10.90 13.65 -19.43
N THR A 273 12.04 13.52 -18.75
CA THR A 273 12.10 13.81 -17.30
C THR A 273 11.76 15.27 -16.95
N HIS A 274 12.23 16.26 -17.67
CA HIS A 274 11.96 17.66 -17.37
C HIS A 274 10.55 18.12 -17.77
N VAL A 275 10.12 17.81 -18.99
CA VAL A 275 8.78 18.20 -19.47
C VAL A 275 7.67 17.50 -18.69
N LEU A 276 7.89 16.24 -18.28
CA LEU A 276 6.95 15.52 -17.45
C LEU A 276 6.89 16.09 -16.02
N ALA A 277 8.02 16.46 -15.44
CA ALA A 277 8.10 17.07 -14.11
C ALA A 277 7.33 18.39 -14.06
N GLU A 278 7.54 19.30 -15.03
CA GLU A 278 6.81 20.56 -15.12
C GLU A 278 5.30 20.35 -15.30
N ARG A 279 4.91 19.40 -16.16
CA ARG A 279 3.50 19.07 -16.37
C ARG A 279 2.82 18.53 -15.12
N LEU A 280 3.48 17.63 -14.38
CA LEU A 280 2.96 17.06 -13.12
C LEU A 280 2.93 18.12 -12.02
N GLN A 281 3.91 19.02 -11.99
CA GLN A 281 3.93 20.14 -11.05
C GLN A 281 2.75 21.07 -11.30
N ARG A 282 2.52 21.51 -12.54
CA ARG A 282 1.34 22.32 -12.92
C ARG A 282 0.05 21.61 -12.57
N LEU A 283 -0.06 20.30 -12.83
CA LEU A 283 -1.24 19.51 -12.48
C LEU A 283 -1.58 19.62 -10.99
N VAL A 284 -0.57 19.51 -10.12
CA VAL A 284 -0.77 19.61 -8.67
C VAL A 284 -1.03 21.08 -8.28
N GLU A 285 -0.30 22.04 -8.82
CA GLU A 285 -0.50 23.47 -8.54
C GLU A 285 -1.89 23.96 -8.95
N ASP A 286 -2.39 23.50 -10.11
CA ASP A 286 -3.69 23.92 -10.65
C ASP A 286 -4.87 23.21 -9.99
N HIS A 287 -4.70 21.96 -9.58
CA HIS A 287 -5.82 21.08 -9.17
C HIS A 287 -5.75 20.59 -7.72
N HIS A 288 -4.67 20.85 -6.97
CA HIS A 288 -4.60 20.42 -5.58
C HIS A 288 -5.26 21.46 -4.66
N PRO A 289 -6.16 21.03 -3.73
CA PRO A 289 -6.92 21.95 -2.89
C PRO A 289 -6.08 22.92 -2.06
N LEU A 290 -4.95 22.44 -1.54
CA LEU A 290 -4.05 23.25 -0.70
C LEU A 290 -3.06 24.13 -1.48
N ALA A 291 -2.95 23.99 -2.80
CA ALA A 291 -2.05 24.82 -3.62
C ALA A 291 -2.59 26.25 -3.83
N ARG A 292 -3.92 26.43 -3.81
CA ARG A 292 -4.59 27.70 -4.11
C ARG A 292 -4.81 28.62 -2.89
N ARG A 293 -4.48 28.17 -1.68
CA ARG A 293 -4.62 29.00 -0.46
C ARG A 293 -3.28 29.66 -0.14
N ARG A 294 -3.09 30.89 -0.62
CA ARG A 294 -2.09 31.83 -0.11
C ARG A 294 -2.62 32.51 1.14
#